data_37f837cf978a9db11ad3c62f26bbe7dd
#
_entry.id   37f837cf978a9db11ad3c62f26bbe7dd
#
_cell.length_a   1.000
_cell.length_b   1.000
_cell.length_c   1.000
_cell.angle_alpha   90.00
_cell.angle_beta   90.00
_cell.angle_gamma   90.00
#
_symmetry.space_group_name_H-M   'P 1'
#
loop_
_entity.id
_entity.type
_entity.pdbx_description
1 polymer ?
#
loop_
_entity_poly.entity_id
_entity_poly.type
_entity_poly.pdbx_seq_one_letter_code
_entity_poly.pdbx_strand_id
1 'polypeptide(L)'
;MENSTFRHVLIWVVVLGLAAVSLSALAADTGSISVSVHEPGSQAPLPCRAWVGVTGKRLFQPATEACTPYARDRSFSCDGSFVIEAPAGNAIVHIERGKEYRPVDKEVVVQPNQTTNADITLERWVNMAKEGCYSADMHCHFGLGDLRVLKQLTLADDINFEPVSTLWNHQRGNPPNGAWPDSLTDFSVHADATHVVTFRNQEIERIGGEAFESTGALLMFGLAKPVEMPAGNSRYPCDAVLGRAAKEASPECIIDTDKPIWGENVIGVALGLFDSVQLCHNHYHRETTARIGWGMAGADIEEEQKEGPSTSLGTPARAGPNGPDRVLGGQDELFLRTNSTYYRFLNCGFRLAATGGSAMGVMAVPLGYSRTYAKLDGPLTEANYLAAIHAGRTFATSGPMLILTADGLDCGSEIRYSTATGKPIRIEAKLRSIQPIDSLELIANGKVIKNVNLKDRPPSPVLRKESRGLEEFVVLAFEPRRSGWVAARAIFTAPDGRLRQAHTSPIYITVDGKPTASKIDAEYMIRWIDRLVQVADKPGRYKSDTERSQVQALYRQARQKYQDIARQAAESWGD
;
A
#
# COMPACT_ATOMS: atom_id res chain seq x y z
N MET A 1 75.05 13.52 34.83
CA MET A 1 73.60 13.67 35.11
C MET A 1 73.31 15.14 34.89
N GLU A 2 73.06 15.52 33.68
CA GLU A 2 72.49 16.81 33.26
C GLU A 2 72.42 16.79 31.73
N ASN A 3 71.32 17.34 31.19
CA ASN A 3 71.01 17.47 29.76
C ASN A 3 70.06 16.42 29.16
N SER A 4 68.80 16.47 29.59
CA SER A 4 67.71 15.80 28.84
C SER A 4 66.39 16.60 28.78
N THR A 5 66.36 17.85 29.25
CA THR A 5 65.10 18.62 29.40
C THR A 5 64.87 19.75 28.39
N PHE A 6 65.85 19.99 27.46
CA PHE A 6 65.75 21.13 26.52
C PHE A 6 65.35 20.76 25.09
N ARG A 7 65.19 19.47 24.78
CA ARG A 7 64.80 19.05 23.42
C ARG A 7 63.26 18.80 23.21
N HIS A 8 62.48 18.78 24.26
CA HIS A 8 61.02 18.48 24.14
C HIS A 8 60.13 19.72 24.09
N VAL A 9 60.63 20.90 24.42
CA VAL A 9 59.80 22.14 24.39
C VAL A 9 59.77 22.76 22.99
N LEU A 10 60.77 22.54 22.14
CA LEU A 10 60.81 23.11 20.78
C LEU A 10 59.89 22.33 19.78
N ILE A 11 59.63 21.08 20.04
CA ILE A 11 58.78 20.24 19.15
C ILE A 11 57.29 20.53 19.39
N TRP A 12 56.87 20.91 20.59
CA TRP A 12 55.47 21.23 20.89
C TRP A 12 55.03 22.59 20.38
N VAL A 13 55.90 23.55 20.24
CA VAL A 13 55.56 24.88 19.70
C VAL A 13 55.39 24.85 18.17
N VAL A 14 56.10 23.97 17.47
CA VAL A 14 55.98 23.81 16.02
C VAL A 14 54.74 22.98 15.65
N VAL A 15 54.34 22.01 16.49
CA VAL A 15 53.12 21.20 16.27
C VAL A 15 51.84 21.97 16.61
N LEU A 16 51.87 22.87 17.61
CA LEU A 16 50.74 23.77 17.91
C LEU A 16 50.60 24.91 16.88
N GLY A 17 51.68 25.33 16.24
CA GLY A 17 51.62 26.32 15.16
C GLY A 17 51.10 25.76 13.83
N LEU A 18 51.28 24.47 13.55
CA LEU A 18 50.78 23.79 12.37
C LEU A 18 49.34 23.27 12.55
N ALA A 19 48.88 23.04 13.78
CA ALA A 19 47.49 22.69 14.07
C ALA A 19 46.54 23.89 14.06
N ALA A 20 47.04 25.11 14.20
CA ALA A 20 46.24 26.34 14.16
C ALA A 20 45.98 26.88 12.74
N VAL A 21 46.67 26.34 11.73
CA VAL A 21 46.50 26.77 10.32
C VAL A 21 45.56 25.83 9.52
N SER A 22 45.15 24.70 10.12
CA SER A 22 44.32 23.70 9.41
C SER A 22 42.86 23.68 9.82
N LEU A 23 42.35 24.63 10.59
CA LEU A 23 40.95 24.74 11.01
C LEU A 23 40.22 26.00 10.51
N SER A 24 40.68 26.60 9.45
CA SER A 24 39.75 27.32 8.56
C SER A 24 39.20 26.31 7.56
N ALA A 25 38.41 25.33 8.04
CA ALA A 25 37.37 24.78 7.21
C ALA A 25 36.58 25.99 6.72
N LEU A 26 36.67 26.30 5.42
CA LEU A 26 35.84 27.29 4.79
C LEU A 26 34.40 26.98 5.24
N ALA A 27 33.87 27.81 6.14
CA ALA A 27 32.44 27.88 6.31
C ALA A 27 31.91 28.14 4.91
N ALA A 28 31.26 27.16 4.31
CA ALA A 28 30.67 27.35 2.99
C ALA A 28 29.71 28.54 3.14
N ASP A 29 29.94 29.58 2.30
CA ASP A 29 29.03 30.70 2.28
C ASP A 29 27.59 30.15 2.16
N THR A 30 26.75 30.48 3.12
CA THR A 30 25.34 30.04 3.15
C THR A 30 24.43 31.19 2.75
N GLY A 31 23.30 30.88 2.19
CA GLY A 31 22.16 31.78 1.97
C GLY A 31 20.87 31.08 2.35
N SER A 32 19.75 31.70 2.09
CA SER A 32 18.44 31.13 2.36
C SER A 32 17.61 31.02 1.09
N ILE A 33 16.74 30.03 1.04
CA ILE A 33 15.68 29.90 0.03
C ILE A 33 14.35 30.08 0.74
N SER A 34 13.56 31.08 0.33
CA SER A 34 12.18 31.27 0.77
C SER A 34 11.23 30.72 -0.30
N VAL A 35 10.49 29.70 0.04
CA VAL A 35 9.60 28.98 -0.87
C VAL A 35 8.15 29.29 -0.53
N SER A 36 7.34 29.58 -1.56
CA SER A 36 5.88 29.64 -1.52
C SER A 36 5.29 28.69 -2.57
N VAL A 37 4.25 27.96 -2.19
CA VAL A 37 3.59 26.95 -3.04
C VAL A 37 2.09 27.24 -3.07
N HIS A 38 1.50 27.27 -4.28
CA HIS A 38 0.08 27.54 -4.48
C HIS A 38 -0.47 26.82 -5.73
N GLU A 39 -1.79 26.75 -5.86
CA GLU A 39 -2.44 26.30 -7.10
C GLU A 39 -2.46 27.40 -8.16
N PRO A 40 -2.63 27.05 -9.46
CA PRO A 40 -2.76 28.02 -10.53
C PRO A 40 -3.91 29.02 -10.27
N GLY A 41 -3.59 30.32 -10.34
CA GLY A 41 -4.57 31.40 -10.12
C GLY A 41 -4.97 31.64 -8.66
N SER A 42 -4.35 30.95 -7.70
CA SER A 42 -4.53 31.15 -6.27
C SER A 42 -3.26 31.74 -5.64
N GLN A 43 -3.43 32.51 -4.56
CA GLN A 43 -2.33 32.95 -3.68
C GLN A 43 -2.41 32.27 -2.32
N ALA A 44 -3.41 31.40 -2.10
CA ALA A 44 -3.53 30.65 -0.87
C ALA A 44 -2.41 29.60 -0.78
N PRO A 45 -1.72 29.51 0.37
CA PRO A 45 -0.70 28.48 0.59
C PRO A 45 -1.29 27.08 0.37
N LEU A 46 -0.54 26.23 -0.34
CA LEU A 46 -0.93 24.86 -0.63
C LEU A 46 -0.06 23.90 0.16
N PRO A 47 -0.58 23.20 1.18
CA PRO A 47 0.18 22.19 1.92
C PRO A 47 0.81 21.17 0.98
N CYS A 48 2.09 20.87 1.20
CA CYS A 48 2.85 20.00 0.29
C CYS A 48 4.01 19.32 1.00
N ARG A 49 4.58 18.32 0.32
CA ARG A 49 5.82 17.67 0.67
C ARG A 49 6.96 18.26 -0.15
N ALA A 50 8.10 18.50 0.48
CA ALA A 50 9.24 19.12 -0.16
C ALA A 50 10.56 18.43 0.20
N TRP A 51 11.56 18.60 -0.66
CA TRP A 51 12.97 18.44 -0.31
C TRP A 51 13.82 19.40 -1.11
N VAL A 52 14.99 19.76 -0.53
CA VAL A 52 15.94 20.69 -1.15
C VAL A 52 17.29 20.00 -1.27
N GLY A 53 17.84 19.91 -2.47
CA GLY A 53 19.15 19.34 -2.77
C GLY A 53 20.11 20.40 -3.29
N VAL A 54 21.37 20.33 -2.86
CA VAL A 54 22.46 21.16 -3.37
C VAL A 54 23.56 20.27 -3.92
N THR A 55 23.93 20.45 -5.18
CA THR A 55 25.07 19.84 -5.90
C THR A 55 25.54 18.48 -5.36
N GLY A 56 24.79 17.39 -5.67
CA GLY A 56 25.18 16.02 -5.34
C GLY A 56 25.17 15.65 -3.85
N LYS A 57 24.85 16.58 -2.95
CA LYS A 57 24.62 16.33 -1.53
C LYS A 57 23.15 16.54 -1.22
N ARG A 58 22.50 15.51 -0.76
CA ARG A 58 21.14 15.59 -0.23
C ARG A 58 21.19 16.26 1.13
N LEU A 59 20.47 17.16 1.41
CA LEU A 59 19.12 17.58 1.67
C LEU A 59 19.10 18.32 2.97
N PHE A 60 18.73 19.52 2.92
CA PHE A 60 18.58 20.37 4.08
C PHE A 60 17.10 20.30 4.51
N GLN A 61 16.87 20.29 5.81
CA GLN A 61 15.53 20.37 6.39
C GLN A 61 15.40 21.72 7.08
N PRO A 62 14.24 22.38 6.99
CA PRO A 62 13.99 23.60 7.75
C PRO A 62 14.09 23.32 9.25
N ALA A 63 14.76 24.19 9.97
CA ALA A 63 14.85 24.14 11.44
C ALA A 63 13.66 24.86 12.11
N THR A 64 12.42 24.62 11.64
CA THR A 64 11.24 25.29 12.16
C THR A 64 10.14 24.29 12.52
N GLU A 65 9.34 24.63 13.56
CA GLU A 65 8.16 23.86 13.94
C GLU A 65 7.05 23.87 12.88
N ALA A 66 7.13 24.79 11.87
CA ALA A 66 6.18 24.88 10.78
C ALA A 66 6.30 23.74 9.75
N CYS A 67 7.38 22.96 9.81
CA CYS A 67 7.64 21.86 8.89
C CYS A 67 7.81 20.55 9.65
N THR A 68 7.17 19.50 9.17
CA THR A 68 7.31 18.15 9.74
C THR A 68 8.34 17.37 8.93
N PRO A 69 9.53 17.10 9.46
CA PRO A 69 10.54 16.33 8.76
C PRO A 69 10.17 14.85 8.70
N TYR A 70 10.44 14.22 7.57
CA TYR A 70 10.36 12.78 7.43
C TYR A 70 11.79 12.19 7.38
N ALA A 71 12.15 11.49 8.46
CA ALA A 71 13.56 11.15 8.71
C ALA A 71 14.17 10.16 7.70
N ARG A 72 13.37 9.39 6.98
CA ARG A 72 13.88 8.27 6.16
C ARG A 72 14.27 8.65 4.75
N ASP A 73 13.55 9.58 4.13
CA ASP A 73 13.87 10.10 2.79
C ASP A 73 14.33 11.55 2.81
N ARG A 74 14.41 12.15 4.02
CA ARG A 74 14.77 13.56 4.26
C ARG A 74 13.85 14.58 3.60
N SER A 75 12.67 14.18 3.16
CA SER A 75 11.61 15.10 2.83
C SER A 75 11.01 15.71 4.10
N PHE A 76 10.24 16.75 3.93
CA PHE A 76 9.44 17.35 5.00
C PHE A 76 8.10 17.82 4.44
N SER A 77 7.08 17.82 5.28
CA SER A 77 5.77 18.39 4.96
C SER A 77 5.69 19.81 5.51
N CYS A 78 5.01 20.70 4.79
CA CYS A 78 4.77 22.07 5.20
C CYS A 78 3.37 22.53 4.79
N ASP A 79 2.94 23.67 5.34
CA ASP A 79 1.62 24.26 5.06
C ASP A 79 1.61 25.15 3.79
N GLY A 80 2.56 24.93 2.87
CA GLY A 80 2.67 25.64 1.60
C GLY A 80 3.73 26.73 1.57
N SER A 81 4.48 26.93 2.65
CA SER A 81 5.64 27.83 2.67
C SER A 81 6.71 27.40 3.65
N PHE A 82 7.97 27.70 3.35
CA PHE A 82 9.09 27.47 4.24
C PHE A 82 10.29 28.32 3.87
N VAL A 83 11.21 28.49 4.83
CA VAL A 83 12.53 29.06 4.61
C VAL A 83 13.56 28.02 5.02
N ILE A 84 14.58 27.82 4.17
CA ILE A 84 15.62 26.86 4.41
C ILE A 84 17.00 27.45 4.14
N GLU A 85 17.94 27.23 5.05
CA GLU A 85 19.34 27.58 4.83
C GLU A 85 20.02 26.51 3.99
N ALA A 86 20.80 26.95 3.00
CA ALA A 86 21.56 26.08 2.12
C ALA A 86 22.92 26.71 1.76
N PRO A 87 23.95 25.91 1.43
CA PRO A 87 25.18 26.42 0.87
C PRO A 87 24.94 27.21 -0.41
N ALA A 88 25.73 28.26 -0.62
CA ALA A 88 25.69 29.03 -1.86
C ALA A 88 25.99 28.12 -3.08
N GLY A 89 25.26 28.37 -4.17
CA GLY A 89 25.37 27.59 -5.40
C GLY A 89 24.01 27.14 -5.93
N ASN A 90 24.05 26.21 -6.89
CA ASN A 90 22.83 25.68 -7.49
C ASN A 90 22.14 24.69 -6.56
N ALA A 91 20.86 24.92 -6.31
CA ALA A 91 19.97 24.06 -5.55
C ALA A 91 18.77 23.64 -6.40
N ILE A 92 18.19 22.50 -6.08
CA ILE A 92 16.90 22.04 -6.62
C ILE A 92 15.93 21.95 -5.46
N VAL A 93 14.80 22.65 -5.60
CA VAL A 93 13.65 22.54 -4.70
C VAL A 93 12.64 21.62 -5.38
N HIS A 94 12.42 20.45 -4.80
CA HIS A 94 11.38 19.53 -5.26
C HIS A 94 10.14 19.68 -4.40
N ILE A 95 9.00 19.79 -5.05
CA ILE A 95 7.69 19.89 -4.41
C ILE A 95 6.74 18.86 -5.00
N GLU A 96 6.02 18.16 -4.11
CA GLU A 96 4.95 17.22 -4.49
C GLU A 96 3.77 17.34 -3.53
N ARG A 97 2.59 16.91 -4.00
CA ARG A 97 1.37 16.82 -3.20
C ARG A 97 0.56 15.60 -3.65
N GLY A 98 0.66 14.52 -2.91
CA GLY A 98 -0.07 13.29 -3.19
C GLY A 98 0.06 12.77 -4.63
N LYS A 99 -0.98 12.10 -5.11
CA LYS A 99 -0.99 11.47 -6.44
C LYS A 99 -1.74 12.26 -7.51
N GLU A 100 -2.48 13.27 -7.12
CA GLU A 100 -3.36 14.03 -8.03
C GLU A 100 -2.72 15.35 -8.52
N TYR A 101 -1.53 15.70 -8.01
CA TYR A 101 -0.76 16.85 -8.43
C TYR A 101 0.49 16.45 -9.19
N ARG A 102 0.93 17.35 -10.10
CA ARG A 102 2.21 17.19 -10.78
C ARG A 102 3.33 17.62 -9.88
N PRO A 103 4.34 16.77 -9.61
CA PRO A 103 5.53 17.21 -8.89
C PRO A 103 6.30 18.23 -9.72
N VAL A 104 6.99 19.15 -9.04
CA VAL A 104 7.78 20.22 -9.65
C VAL A 104 9.20 20.19 -9.09
N ASP A 105 10.19 20.22 -9.98
CA ASP A 105 11.59 20.52 -9.68
C ASP A 105 11.88 21.96 -10.08
N LYS A 106 12.25 22.79 -9.11
CA LYS A 106 12.63 24.19 -9.32
C LYS A 106 14.12 24.39 -9.07
N GLU A 107 14.85 24.75 -10.10
CA GLU A 107 16.25 25.19 -9.94
C GLU A 107 16.31 26.59 -9.31
N VAL A 108 17.18 26.75 -8.32
CA VAL A 108 17.38 27.97 -7.56
C VAL A 108 18.87 28.20 -7.36
N VAL A 109 19.32 29.43 -7.52
CA VAL A 109 20.70 29.82 -7.21
C VAL A 109 20.73 30.49 -5.84
N VAL A 110 21.35 29.82 -4.86
CA VAL A 110 21.55 30.34 -3.51
C VAL A 110 22.70 31.33 -3.51
N GLN A 111 22.42 32.59 -3.18
CA GLN A 111 23.43 33.62 -3.06
C GLN A 111 23.93 33.70 -1.61
N PRO A 112 25.25 33.92 -1.38
CA PRO A 112 25.79 34.08 -0.03
C PRO A 112 25.10 35.22 0.72
N ASN A 113 24.70 34.96 1.97
CA ASN A 113 24.09 35.95 2.88
C ASN A 113 22.84 36.64 2.33
N GLN A 114 22.13 36.01 1.37
CA GLN A 114 20.90 36.54 0.79
C GLN A 114 19.79 35.50 0.85
N THR A 115 18.54 35.98 0.79
CA THR A 115 17.36 35.14 0.63
C THR A 115 16.94 35.15 -0.83
N THR A 116 16.92 33.97 -1.45
CA THR A 116 16.40 33.76 -2.79
C THR A 116 14.93 33.29 -2.69
N ASN A 117 14.02 33.99 -3.35
CA ASN A 117 12.61 33.63 -3.37
C ASN A 117 12.33 32.60 -4.48
N ALA A 118 11.56 31.57 -4.16
CA ALA A 118 11.07 30.55 -5.09
C ALA A 118 9.55 30.43 -4.96
N ASP A 119 8.86 30.99 -5.94
CA ASP A 119 7.41 30.85 -6.08
C ASP A 119 7.10 29.66 -6.99
N ILE A 120 6.30 28.70 -6.51
CA ILE A 120 6.05 27.42 -7.16
C ILE A 120 4.56 27.15 -7.27
N THR A 121 4.11 26.91 -8.49
CA THR A 121 2.72 26.54 -8.77
C THR A 121 2.63 25.02 -8.95
N LEU A 122 1.77 24.35 -8.18
CA LEU A 122 1.43 22.94 -8.34
C LEU A 122 0.09 22.79 -9.06
N GLU A 123 0.11 22.12 -10.20
CA GLU A 123 -1.08 21.81 -11.00
C GLU A 123 -1.71 20.49 -10.55
N ARG A 124 -3.00 20.51 -10.19
CA ARG A 124 -3.82 19.31 -10.03
C ARG A 124 -4.19 18.76 -11.41
N TRP A 125 -3.65 17.61 -11.79
CA TRP A 125 -3.87 17.01 -13.11
C TRP A 125 -5.14 16.15 -13.18
N VAL A 126 -5.62 15.67 -12.03
CA VAL A 126 -6.88 14.93 -11.89
C VAL A 126 -7.51 15.26 -10.54
N ASN A 127 -8.82 15.20 -10.44
CA ASN A 127 -9.54 15.36 -9.19
C ASN A 127 -10.53 14.20 -9.03
N MET A 128 -10.09 13.16 -8.34
CA MET A 128 -10.86 11.93 -8.16
C MET A 128 -12.07 12.14 -7.24
N ALA A 129 -11.98 13.04 -6.28
CA ALA A 129 -13.10 13.39 -5.39
C ALA A 129 -14.29 13.99 -6.16
N LYS A 130 -14.06 14.72 -7.25
CA LYS A 130 -15.13 15.20 -8.15
C LYS A 130 -15.85 14.05 -8.89
N GLU A 131 -15.21 12.89 -8.99
CA GLU A 131 -15.79 11.67 -9.56
C GLU A 131 -16.37 10.75 -8.47
N GLY A 132 -16.44 11.22 -7.21
CA GLY A 132 -16.92 10.48 -6.06
C GLY A 132 -15.92 9.47 -5.49
N CYS A 133 -14.66 9.49 -5.95
CA CYS A 133 -13.61 8.59 -5.50
C CYS A 133 -12.65 9.33 -4.55
N TYR A 134 -12.56 8.88 -3.32
CA TYR A 134 -11.75 9.51 -2.28
C TYR A 134 -10.58 8.61 -1.88
N SER A 135 -9.40 9.23 -1.71
CA SER A 135 -8.16 8.52 -1.37
C SER A 135 -8.05 8.24 0.13
N ALA A 136 -7.43 7.09 0.48
CA ALA A 136 -6.99 6.76 1.84
C ALA A 136 -5.64 6.04 1.85
N ASP A 137 -4.88 6.18 2.92
CA ASP A 137 -3.79 5.27 3.25
C ASP A 137 -4.30 4.26 4.27
N MET A 138 -4.61 3.04 3.82
CA MET A 138 -5.18 2.00 4.69
C MET A 138 -4.13 1.33 5.60
N HIS A 139 -2.97 1.93 5.79
CA HIS A 139 -1.94 1.44 6.69
C HIS A 139 -1.03 2.58 7.15
N CYS A 140 -1.45 3.28 8.18
CA CYS A 140 -0.72 4.40 8.76
C CYS A 140 -0.62 4.26 10.28
N HIS A 141 0.58 4.44 10.82
CA HIS A 141 0.86 4.42 12.25
C HIS A 141 1.19 5.82 12.75
N PHE A 142 0.37 6.36 13.60
CA PHE A 142 0.62 7.65 14.21
C PHE A 142 0.05 7.72 15.63
N GLY A 143 0.84 8.23 16.57
CA GLY A 143 0.38 8.44 17.94
C GLY A 143 -0.56 9.64 18.06
N LEU A 144 -1.39 9.65 19.09
CA LEU A 144 -2.33 10.75 19.38
C LEU A 144 -1.64 12.03 19.88
N GLY A 145 -0.31 12.02 20.04
CA GLY A 145 0.43 13.09 20.74
C GLY A 145 0.55 14.40 19.98
N ASP A 146 0.46 14.41 18.65
CA ASP A 146 0.59 15.64 17.85
C ASP A 146 -0.36 15.63 16.65
N LEU A 147 -1.61 15.99 16.90
CA LEU A 147 -2.65 16.09 15.87
C LEU A 147 -2.34 17.16 14.82
N ARG A 148 -1.57 18.20 15.14
CA ARG A 148 -1.14 19.23 14.18
C ARG A 148 -0.26 18.60 13.11
N VAL A 149 0.73 17.81 13.52
CA VAL A 149 1.62 17.10 12.59
C VAL A 149 0.81 16.15 11.70
N LEU A 150 -0.09 15.37 12.28
CA LEU A 150 -0.90 14.43 11.51
C LEU A 150 -1.77 15.13 10.46
N LYS A 151 -2.41 16.24 10.83
CA LYS A 151 -3.17 17.06 9.88
C LYS A 151 -2.28 17.60 8.76
N GLN A 152 -1.09 18.11 9.09
CA GLN A 152 -0.15 18.62 8.10
C GLN A 152 0.29 17.53 7.12
N LEU A 153 0.60 16.32 7.61
CA LEU A 153 0.95 15.18 6.76
C LEU A 153 -0.21 14.80 5.83
N THR A 154 -1.43 14.68 6.37
CA THR A 154 -2.64 14.34 5.61
C THR A 154 -2.91 15.36 4.49
N LEU A 155 -2.80 16.65 4.79
CA LEU A 155 -2.99 17.73 3.83
C LEU A 155 -1.87 17.77 2.78
N ALA A 156 -0.61 17.59 3.21
CA ALA A 156 0.55 17.65 2.32
C ALA A 156 0.60 16.48 1.33
N ASP A 157 0.09 15.31 1.70
CA ASP A 157 -0.01 14.14 0.83
C ASP A 157 -1.39 13.97 0.17
N ASP A 158 -2.31 14.94 0.35
CA ASP A 158 -3.64 14.96 -0.26
C ASP A 158 -4.41 13.66 -0.04
N ILE A 159 -4.48 13.21 1.23
CA ILE A 159 -5.24 12.04 1.64
C ILE A 159 -6.60 12.46 2.15
N ASN A 160 -7.66 12.09 1.44
CA ASN A 160 -9.02 12.50 1.80
C ASN A 160 -9.52 11.83 3.09
N PHE A 161 -9.22 10.55 3.28
CA PHE A 161 -9.61 9.77 4.45
C PHE A 161 -8.38 9.08 5.03
N GLU A 162 -8.01 9.42 6.27
CA GLU A 162 -6.83 8.86 6.92
C GLU A 162 -7.23 8.05 8.17
N PRO A 163 -7.39 6.71 8.03
CA PRO A 163 -7.70 5.82 9.16
C PRO A 163 -6.40 5.42 9.87
N VAL A 164 -6.00 6.17 10.86
CA VAL A 164 -4.75 5.96 11.59
C VAL A 164 -4.85 4.81 12.57
N SER A 165 -3.95 3.84 12.49
CA SER A 165 -3.76 2.81 13.51
C SER A 165 -3.07 3.44 14.73
N THR A 166 -3.87 3.89 15.69
CA THR A 166 -3.40 4.53 16.93
C THR A 166 -2.91 3.52 17.97
N LEU A 167 -3.36 2.27 17.85
CA LEU A 167 -2.98 1.15 18.69
C LEU A 167 -2.36 0.05 17.82
N TRP A 168 -1.14 -0.33 18.15
CA TRP A 168 -0.42 -1.39 17.46
C TRP A 168 0.07 -2.44 18.46
N ASN A 169 -0.50 -3.64 18.35
CA ASN A 169 -0.13 -4.78 19.16
C ASN A 169 0.88 -5.64 18.41
N HIS A 170 2.13 -5.56 18.80
CA HIS A 170 3.20 -6.39 18.23
C HIS A 170 3.39 -7.68 19.03
N GLN A 171 3.67 -8.80 18.36
CA GLN A 171 3.74 -10.18 18.90
C GLN A 171 4.58 -10.37 20.16
N ARG A 172 5.56 -9.53 20.43
CA ARG A 172 6.61 -9.85 21.43
C ARG A 172 6.26 -9.51 22.87
N GLY A 173 4.96 -9.43 23.20
CA GLY A 173 4.49 -9.29 24.60
C GLY A 173 4.83 -7.96 25.25
N ASN A 174 5.26 -6.99 24.49
CA ASN A 174 5.42 -5.62 24.94
C ASN A 174 4.04 -4.95 25.01
N PRO A 175 3.88 -3.96 25.86
CA PRO A 175 2.67 -3.14 25.82
C PRO A 175 2.46 -2.65 24.39
N PRO A 176 1.20 -2.51 23.93
CA PRO A 176 0.93 -2.02 22.61
C PRO A 176 1.58 -0.65 22.39
N ASN A 177 2.11 -0.41 21.20
CA ASN A 177 2.55 0.93 20.84
C ASN A 177 1.33 1.81 20.60
N GLY A 178 1.37 3.03 21.13
CA GLY A 178 0.27 3.98 21.02
C GLY A 178 -0.80 3.79 22.08
N ALA A 179 -1.95 4.41 21.85
CA ALA A 179 -3.07 4.41 22.77
C ALA A 179 -4.40 4.37 22.03
N TRP A 180 -5.41 3.82 22.69
CA TRP A 180 -6.79 3.94 22.24
C TRP A 180 -7.33 5.35 22.56
N PRO A 181 -8.15 5.95 21.68
CA PRO A 181 -8.61 7.33 21.86
C PRO A 181 -9.80 7.48 22.82
N ASP A 182 -9.71 6.89 24.02
CA ASP A 182 -10.81 6.90 25.02
C ASP A 182 -11.24 8.31 25.43
N SER A 183 -10.32 9.28 25.33
CA SER A 183 -10.58 10.68 25.71
C SER A 183 -11.09 11.56 24.57
N LEU A 184 -11.12 11.07 23.34
CA LEU A 184 -11.65 11.81 22.20
C LEU A 184 -13.17 11.67 22.16
N THR A 185 -13.88 12.74 22.41
CA THR A 185 -15.34 12.80 22.28
C THR A 185 -15.78 12.71 20.81
N ASP A 186 -14.91 13.13 19.88
CA ASP A 186 -15.07 12.99 18.45
C ASP A 186 -13.93 12.12 17.92
N PHE A 187 -14.24 10.90 17.45
CA PHE A 187 -13.27 9.95 16.93
C PHE A 187 -12.79 10.28 15.52
N SER A 188 -13.19 11.42 14.99
CA SER A 188 -12.71 11.95 13.72
C SER A 188 -12.29 13.40 13.84
N VAL A 189 -11.32 13.80 13.06
CA VAL A 189 -10.86 15.19 12.98
C VAL A 189 -10.85 15.62 11.53
N HIS A 190 -11.58 16.68 11.21
CA HIS A 190 -11.49 17.32 9.90
C HIS A 190 -10.22 18.17 9.85
N ALA A 191 -9.29 17.83 8.95
CA ALA A 191 -8.15 18.68 8.67
C ALA A 191 -8.59 19.91 7.84
N ASP A 192 -9.51 19.68 6.88
CA ASP A 192 -10.30 20.68 6.17
C ASP A 192 -11.64 20.07 5.70
N ALA A 193 -12.35 20.75 4.79
CA ALA A 193 -13.64 20.29 4.27
C ALA A 193 -13.56 18.99 3.44
N THR A 194 -12.37 18.57 3.02
CA THR A 194 -12.13 17.45 2.11
C THR A 194 -11.18 16.39 2.66
N HIS A 195 -10.68 16.58 3.88
CA HIS A 195 -9.72 15.69 4.52
C HIS A 195 -10.17 15.35 5.95
N VAL A 196 -10.32 14.04 6.23
CA VAL A 196 -10.80 13.49 7.49
C VAL A 196 -9.80 12.47 8.01
N VAL A 197 -9.44 12.59 9.29
CA VAL A 197 -8.60 11.63 10.01
C VAL A 197 -9.45 10.91 11.04
N THR A 198 -9.32 9.58 11.14
CA THR A 198 -10.06 8.77 12.12
C THR A 198 -9.12 7.91 12.96
N PHE A 199 -9.54 7.57 14.20
CA PHE A 199 -8.66 7.01 15.23
C PHE A 199 -9.12 5.70 15.83
N ARG A 200 -10.31 5.20 15.50
CA ARG A 200 -10.84 3.92 16.02
C ARG A 200 -10.32 2.74 15.24
N ASN A 201 -8.97 2.68 15.10
CA ASN A 201 -8.30 1.71 14.28
C ASN A 201 -7.16 1.06 15.05
N GLN A 202 -6.92 -0.21 14.76
CA GLN A 202 -5.92 -1.01 15.45
C GLN A 202 -5.22 -1.93 14.46
N GLU A 203 -3.93 -2.12 14.66
CA GLU A 203 -3.22 -3.21 14.03
C GLU A 203 -2.83 -4.25 15.08
N ILE A 204 -3.05 -5.52 14.73
CA ILE A 204 -2.51 -6.67 15.46
C ILE A 204 -1.59 -7.42 14.51
N GLU A 205 -0.31 -7.46 14.84
CA GLU A 205 0.73 -8.03 14.00
C GLU A 205 1.46 -9.16 14.73
N ARG A 206 1.63 -10.30 14.06
CA ARG A 206 2.41 -11.43 14.53
C ARG A 206 3.31 -11.96 13.43
N ILE A 207 4.43 -11.27 13.24
CA ILE A 207 5.44 -11.56 12.25
C ILE A 207 6.69 -12.09 12.91
N GLY A 208 7.28 -13.14 12.37
CA GLY A 208 8.56 -13.71 12.82
C GLY A 208 8.65 -15.21 12.61
N GLY A 209 9.87 -15.72 12.64
CA GLY A 209 10.14 -17.15 12.39
C GLY A 209 10.24 -17.50 10.90
N GLU A 210 10.12 -18.80 10.63
CA GLU A 210 10.10 -19.35 9.27
C GLU A 210 8.75 -19.12 8.58
N ALA A 211 8.69 -19.44 7.30
CA ALA A 211 7.45 -19.49 6.54
C ALA A 211 6.37 -20.29 7.29
N PHE A 212 5.13 -19.82 7.29
CA PHE A 212 4.01 -20.34 8.10
C PHE A 212 4.14 -20.18 9.64
N GLU A 213 5.24 -19.68 10.16
CA GLU A 213 5.33 -19.33 11.59
C GLU A 213 4.74 -17.96 11.91
N SER A 214 4.77 -17.04 10.96
CA SER A 214 4.02 -15.80 11.03
C SER A 214 2.54 -16.06 10.77
N THR A 215 1.67 -15.53 11.61
CA THR A 215 0.23 -15.53 11.32
C THR A 215 -0.13 -14.41 10.37
N GLY A 216 0.43 -13.22 10.58
CA GLY A 216 0.26 -12.06 9.73
C GLY A 216 -0.01 -10.78 10.49
N ALA A 217 -0.67 -9.84 9.80
CA ALA A 217 -1.13 -8.60 10.36
C ALA A 217 -2.62 -8.39 9.99
N LEU A 218 -3.40 -7.95 10.95
CA LEU A 218 -4.78 -7.53 10.78
C LEU A 218 -4.87 -6.04 11.07
N LEU A 219 -5.32 -5.29 10.08
CA LEU A 219 -5.66 -3.88 10.20
C LEU A 219 -7.18 -3.79 10.37
N MET A 220 -7.61 -3.25 11.49
CA MET A 220 -9.02 -3.19 11.88
C MET A 220 -9.47 -1.74 11.96
N PHE A 221 -10.50 -1.38 11.22
CA PHE A 221 -10.99 -0.01 11.07
C PHE A 221 -12.43 0.14 11.55
N GLY A 222 -12.72 1.27 12.20
CA GLY A 222 -14.07 1.56 12.71
C GLY A 222 -14.47 0.72 13.92
N LEU A 223 -13.53 0.38 14.80
CA LEU A 223 -13.80 -0.38 16.00
C LEU A 223 -14.54 0.45 17.07
N ALA A 224 -15.51 -0.13 17.73
CA ALA A 224 -16.16 0.50 18.89
C ALA A 224 -15.28 0.50 20.15
N LYS A 225 -14.39 -0.50 20.28
CA LYS A 225 -13.41 -0.66 21.34
C LYS A 225 -12.22 -1.46 20.82
N PRO A 226 -11.04 -1.35 21.46
CA PRO A 226 -9.87 -2.14 21.05
C PRO A 226 -10.13 -3.64 21.21
N VAL A 227 -9.56 -4.41 20.29
CA VAL A 227 -9.52 -5.86 20.39
C VAL A 227 -8.38 -6.24 21.32
N GLU A 228 -8.69 -6.93 22.40
CA GLU A 228 -7.68 -7.38 23.35
C GLU A 228 -6.83 -8.49 22.71
N MET A 229 -5.52 -8.33 22.84
CA MET A 229 -4.57 -9.38 22.50
C MET A 229 -4.00 -9.98 23.78
N PRO A 230 -4.52 -11.13 24.25
CA PRO A 230 -3.99 -11.75 25.45
C PRO A 230 -2.53 -12.14 25.24
N ALA A 231 -1.73 -12.03 26.31
CA ALA A 231 -0.37 -12.53 26.32
C ALA A 231 -0.37 -14.03 25.96
N GLY A 232 -0.08 -14.33 24.71
CA GLY A 232 -0.22 -15.64 24.12
C GLY A 232 1.10 -16.31 23.80
N ASN A 233 1.01 -17.53 23.28
CA ASN A 233 2.07 -18.19 22.58
C ASN A 233 1.99 -17.88 21.08
N SER A 234 2.95 -18.38 20.31
CA SER A 234 3.08 -18.04 18.88
C SER A 234 1.87 -18.41 18.00
N ARG A 235 0.90 -19.19 18.52
CA ARG A 235 -0.27 -19.63 17.74
C ARG A 235 -1.62 -19.28 18.37
N TYR A 236 -1.63 -18.71 19.55
CA TYR A 236 -2.86 -18.27 20.18
C TYR A 236 -2.73 -16.86 20.76
N PRO A 237 -3.74 -15.99 20.56
CA PRO A 237 -4.90 -16.18 19.69
C PRO A 237 -4.51 -16.21 18.20
N CYS A 238 -5.18 -17.02 17.38
CA CYS A 238 -5.00 -16.97 15.93
C CYS A 238 -5.80 -15.81 15.33
N ASP A 239 -5.49 -15.42 14.10
CA ASP A 239 -6.13 -14.27 13.43
C ASP A 239 -7.65 -14.43 13.32
N ALA A 240 -8.15 -15.64 13.15
CA ALA A 240 -9.58 -15.91 13.14
C ALA A 240 -10.26 -15.70 14.51
N VAL A 241 -9.57 -15.93 15.62
CA VAL A 241 -10.07 -15.60 16.98
C VAL A 241 -10.18 -14.09 17.14
N LEU A 242 -9.15 -13.37 16.74
CA LEU A 242 -9.11 -11.90 16.79
C LEU A 242 -10.16 -11.27 15.88
N GLY A 243 -10.27 -11.77 14.65
CA GLY A 243 -11.27 -11.31 13.69
C GLY A 243 -12.72 -11.51 14.17
N ARG A 244 -13.02 -12.65 14.81
CA ARG A 244 -14.33 -12.87 15.45
C ARG A 244 -14.58 -11.88 16.58
N ALA A 245 -13.61 -11.69 17.47
CA ALA A 245 -13.75 -10.74 18.57
C ALA A 245 -13.98 -9.30 18.06
N ALA A 246 -13.31 -8.91 16.98
CA ALA A 246 -13.53 -7.61 16.34
C ALA A 246 -14.96 -7.49 15.79
N LYS A 247 -15.41 -8.46 15.00
CA LYS A 247 -16.76 -8.46 14.40
C LYS A 247 -17.88 -8.58 15.43
N GLU A 248 -17.68 -9.31 16.52
CA GLU A 248 -18.64 -9.38 17.63
C GLU A 248 -18.76 -8.03 18.37
N ALA A 249 -17.64 -7.34 18.57
CA ALA A 249 -17.63 -6.05 19.25
C ALA A 249 -18.04 -4.88 18.35
N SER A 250 -17.79 -5.00 17.05
CA SER A 250 -17.98 -3.96 16.03
C SER A 250 -18.38 -4.61 14.70
N PRO A 251 -19.66 -4.98 14.50
CA PRO A 251 -20.10 -5.74 13.31
C PRO A 251 -19.77 -5.06 11.98
N GLU A 252 -19.78 -3.72 11.95
CA GLU A 252 -19.51 -2.91 10.76
C GLU A 252 -18.03 -2.59 10.55
N CYS A 253 -17.14 -3.04 11.46
CA CYS A 253 -15.71 -2.80 11.29
C CYS A 253 -15.19 -3.49 10.02
N ILE A 254 -14.19 -2.88 9.39
CA ILE A 254 -13.46 -3.49 8.28
C ILE A 254 -12.22 -4.17 8.85
N ILE A 255 -11.98 -5.41 8.43
CA ILE A 255 -10.74 -6.14 8.70
C ILE A 255 -9.99 -6.33 7.38
N ASP A 256 -8.87 -5.65 7.27
CA ASP A 256 -7.92 -5.75 6.16
C ASP A 256 -6.75 -6.66 6.57
N THR A 257 -6.36 -7.56 5.70
CA THR A 257 -5.33 -8.55 6.01
C THR A 257 -3.91 -8.09 5.69
N ASP A 258 -3.69 -6.79 5.50
CA ASP A 258 -2.42 -6.18 5.12
C ASP A 258 -1.83 -6.79 3.82
N LYS A 259 -1.51 -8.09 3.80
CA LYS A 259 -1.01 -8.78 2.59
C LYS A 259 -1.72 -10.12 2.39
N PRO A 260 -2.20 -10.45 1.19
CA PRO A 260 -2.93 -11.71 0.96
C PRO A 260 -2.11 -12.97 1.26
N ILE A 261 -0.80 -12.86 1.31
CA ILE A 261 0.17 -13.95 1.47
C ILE A 261 0.50 -14.30 2.93
N TRP A 262 -0.13 -13.68 3.93
CA TRP A 262 0.08 -14.02 5.34
C TRP A 262 -0.49 -15.40 5.70
N GLY A 263 0.18 -16.09 6.62
CA GLY A 263 -0.06 -17.51 6.93
C GLY A 263 -1.50 -17.86 7.25
N GLU A 264 -2.18 -17.06 8.07
CA GLU A 264 -3.54 -17.39 8.53
C GLU A 264 -4.66 -16.73 7.69
N ASN A 265 -4.32 -16.00 6.64
CA ASN A 265 -5.35 -15.39 5.77
C ASN A 265 -6.30 -16.43 5.18
N VAL A 266 -5.78 -17.59 4.80
CA VAL A 266 -6.58 -18.71 4.28
C VAL A 266 -7.68 -19.15 5.25
N ILE A 267 -7.46 -19.00 6.56
CA ILE A 267 -8.45 -19.34 7.60
C ILE A 267 -9.51 -18.22 7.72
N GLY A 268 -9.07 -16.98 7.92
CA GLY A 268 -9.98 -15.86 8.12
C GLY A 268 -10.86 -15.58 6.90
N VAL A 269 -10.31 -15.68 5.69
CA VAL A 269 -11.08 -15.56 4.43
C VAL A 269 -12.13 -16.66 4.32
N ALA A 270 -11.77 -17.92 4.58
CA ALA A 270 -12.73 -19.04 4.52
C ALA A 270 -13.89 -18.90 5.50
N LEU A 271 -13.63 -18.27 6.65
CA LEU A 271 -14.63 -18.03 7.69
C LEU A 271 -15.44 -16.74 7.50
N GLY A 272 -15.16 -15.97 6.41
CA GLY A 272 -15.85 -14.72 6.10
C GLY A 272 -15.59 -13.59 7.08
N LEU A 273 -14.42 -13.58 7.70
CA LEU A 273 -14.04 -12.59 8.73
C LEU A 273 -13.35 -11.35 8.14
N PHE A 274 -12.73 -11.49 6.96
CA PHE A 274 -11.91 -10.45 6.35
C PHE A 274 -12.64 -9.81 5.17
N ASP A 275 -12.52 -8.49 5.05
CA ASP A 275 -13.25 -7.67 4.08
C ASP A 275 -12.36 -7.24 2.91
N SER A 276 -11.06 -7.06 3.16
CA SER A 276 -10.12 -6.52 2.15
C SER A 276 -8.71 -7.06 2.30
N VAL A 277 -7.93 -6.86 1.25
CA VAL A 277 -6.50 -7.19 1.19
C VAL A 277 -5.72 -6.10 0.47
N GLN A 278 -4.52 -5.77 0.93
CA GLN A 278 -3.68 -4.78 0.26
C GLN A 278 -2.93 -5.41 -0.91
N LEU A 279 -3.25 -4.97 -2.11
CA LEU A 279 -2.52 -5.30 -3.34
C LEU A 279 -1.36 -4.32 -3.61
N CYS A 280 -1.50 -3.09 -3.12
CA CYS A 280 -0.45 -2.08 -3.09
C CYS A 280 -0.03 -1.88 -1.64
N HIS A 281 0.72 -2.84 -1.10
CA HIS A 281 1.05 -2.87 0.32
C HIS A 281 2.42 -2.21 0.64
N ASN A 282 2.72 -2.06 1.91
CA ASN A 282 3.86 -1.36 2.46
C ASN A 282 5.25 -1.92 2.09
N HIS A 283 5.36 -3.09 1.48
CA HIS A 283 6.63 -3.61 0.96
C HIS A 283 7.01 -3.01 -0.41
N TYR A 284 6.10 -2.33 -1.09
CA TYR A 284 6.39 -1.57 -2.30
C TYR A 284 6.77 -0.14 -1.94
N HIS A 285 8.05 0.08 -1.65
CA HIS A 285 8.57 1.41 -1.37
C HIS A 285 8.69 2.24 -2.65
N ARG A 286 8.83 3.55 -2.49
CA ARG A 286 8.98 4.48 -3.61
C ARG A 286 10.18 4.15 -4.48
N GLU A 287 11.35 3.96 -3.87
CA GLU A 287 12.63 3.74 -4.56
C GLU A 287 13.13 2.30 -4.45
N THR A 288 12.57 1.50 -3.54
CA THR A 288 13.01 0.14 -3.28
C THR A 288 11.81 -0.78 -3.01
N THR A 289 12.07 -2.06 -2.88
CA THR A 289 11.08 -3.03 -2.40
C THR A 289 11.66 -3.77 -1.21
N ALA A 290 10.91 -3.92 -0.13
CA ALA A 290 11.34 -4.72 0.99
C ALA A 290 11.56 -6.18 0.56
N ARG A 291 12.57 -6.84 1.14
CA ARG A 291 12.87 -8.25 0.81
C ARG A 291 11.72 -9.15 1.27
N ILE A 292 11.42 -10.16 0.45
CA ILE A 292 10.61 -11.30 0.85
C ILE A 292 11.43 -12.10 1.85
N GLY A 293 10.87 -12.50 2.98
CA GLY A 293 11.61 -13.33 3.93
C GLY A 293 11.10 -13.29 5.37
N TRP A 294 10.00 -12.60 5.63
CA TRP A 294 9.47 -12.46 6.98
C TRP A 294 8.27 -13.39 7.24
N GLY A 295 8.42 -14.68 6.90
CA GLY A 295 7.39 -15.67 7.19
C GLY A 295 6.17 -15.60 6.27
N MET A 296 6.31 -15.01 5.10
CA MET A 296 5.27 -15.01 4.08
C MET A 296 4.95 -16.44 3.70
N ALA A 297 3.72 -16.85 3.95
CA ALA A 297 3.23 -18.16 3.59
C ALA A 297 2.73 -18.13 2.14
N GLY A 298 2.79 -19.22 1.54
CA GLY A 298 2.29 -19.64 0.25
C GLY A 298 2.60 -21.11 0.19
N ALA A 299 1.90 -21.90 -0.61
CA ALA A 299 2.30 -23.27 -0.86
C ALA A 299 3.75 -23.26 -1.39
N ASP A 300 4.44 -24.34 -1.16
CA ASP A 300 5.86 -24.45 -1.45
C ASP A 300 6.21 -23.91 -2.83
N ILE A 301 7.23 -23.04 -2.91
CA ILE A 301 7.69 -22.41 -4.17
C ILE A 301 7.98 -23.49 -5.22
N GLU A 302 8.48 -24.65 -4.81
CA GLU A 302 8.73 -25.77 -5.71
C GLU A 302 7.47 -26.40 -6.30
N GLU A 303 6.34 -26.40 -5.58
CA GLU A 303 5.06 -26.87 -6.13
C GLU A 303 4.42 -25.79 -7.04
N GLU A 304 4.51 -24.52 -6.67
CA GLU A 304 4.09 -23.43 -7.57
C GLU A 304 4.89 -23.41 -8.87
N GLN A 305 6.17 -23.76 -8.82
CA GLN A 305 7.02 -23.91 -10.01
C GLN A 305 6.59 -25.07 -10.91
N LYS A 306 6.14 -26.19 -10.33
CA LYS A 306 5.70 -27.38 -11.08
C LYS A 306 4.31 -27.23 -11.67
N GLU A 307 3.40 -26.55 -10.98
CA GLU A 307 2.02 -26.34 -11.45
C GLU A 307 1.90 -25.17 -12.42
N GLY A 308 2.94 -24.33 -12.53
CA GLY A 308 2.90 -23.01 -13.17
C GLY A 308 1.88 -22.10 -12.45
N PRO A 309 1.97 -20.78 -12.48
CA PRO A 309 0.89 -19.95 -11.97
C PRO A 309 -0.37 -20.36 -12.74
N SER A 310 -1.41 -20.84 -12.02
CA SER A 310 -2.71 -21.19 -12.64
C SER A 310 -3.35 -19.97 -13.31
N THR A 311 -2.79 -18.85 -13.04
CA THR A 311 -3.00 -17.58 -13.68
C THR A 311 -1.83 -17.36 -14.63
N SER A 312 -2.06 -17.49 -15.92
CA SER A 312 -1.20 -16.84 -16.90
C SER A 312 -1.32 -15.33 -16.59
N LEU A 313 -0.44 -14.80 -15.76
CA LEU A 313 -0.45 -13.38 -15.39
C LEU A 313 -0.09 -12.49 -16.59
N GLY A 314 -0.09 -13.04 -17.82
CA GLY A 314 0.10 -12.30 -19.06
C GLY A 314 1.36 -11.42 -19.11
N THR A 315 2.14 -11.42 -18.02
CA THR A 315 3.45 -10.78 -18.03
C THR A 315 4.32 -11.61 -18.96
N PRO A 316 4.77 -11.07 -20.09
CA PRO A 316 5.81 -11.75 -20.85
C PRO A 316 6.94 -12.01 -19.86
N ALA A 317 7.36 -13.27 -19.76
CA ALA A 317 8.59 -13.60 -19.05
C ALA A 317 9.62 -12.61 -19.57
N ARG A 318 10.05 -11.65 -18.75
CA ARG A 318 11.16 -10.79 -19.11
C ARG A 318 12.33 -11.72 -19.27
N ALA A 319 12.65 -12.07 -20.51
CA ALA A 319 13.89 -12.72 -20.84
C ALA A 319 15.01 -11.80 -20.31
N GLY A 320 15.51 -12.10 -19.11
CA GLY A 320 16.76 -11.53 -18.65
C GLY A 320 17.84 -11.98 -19.66
N PRO A 321 18.98 -11.29 -19.71
CA PRO A 321 20.07 -11.59 -20.66
C PRO A 321 20.59 -13.04 -20.62
N ASN A 322 20.08 -13.90 -19.73
CA ASN A 322 20.54 -15.28 -19.51
C ASN A 322 19.42 -16.34 -19.58
N GLY A 323 18.28 -16.08 -20.25
CA GLY A 323 17.25 -17.09 -20.55
C GLY A 323 16.08 -17.18 -19.56
N PRO A 324 15.04 -17.99 -19.85
CA PRO A 324 13.74 -17.99 -19.16
C PRO A 324 13.71 -18.55 -17.73
N ASP A 325 14.78 -19.12 -17.21
CA ASP A 325 14.78 -19.94 -15.99
C ASP A 325 15.07 -19.21 -14.68
N ARG A 326 14.99 -17.85 -14.64
CA ARG A 326 15.25 -17.05 -13.44
C ARG A 326 14.04 -16.32 -12.87
N VAL A 327 12.84 -16.80 -13.09
CA VAL A 327 11.63 -16.05 -12.77
C VAL A 327 11.24 -16.11 -11.28
N LEU A 328 11.69 -17.07 -10.50
CA LEU A 328 11.13 -17.34 -9.16
C LEU A 328 12.01 -17.00 -7.95
N GLY A 329 13.18 -16.51 -8.11
CA GLY A 329 13.94 -15.78 -7.07
C GLY A 329 14.12 -14.34 -7.46
N GLY A 330 13.35 -13.86 -8.42
CA GLY A 330 13.48 -12.56 -9.07
C GLY A 330 12.79 -11.43 -8.33
N GLN A 331 13.05 -10.22 -8.83
CA GLN A 331 12.58 -8.96 -8.27
C GLN A 331 11.05 -8.82 -8.23
N ASP A 332 10.31 -9.61 -9.01
CA ASP A 332 8.85 -9.52 -9.16
C ASP A 332 8.07 -10.62 -8.41
N GLU A 333 8.77 -11.51 -7.68
CA GLU A 333 8.12 -12.62 -6.95
C GLU A 333 7.03 -12.14 -5.99
N LEU A 334 7.32 -11.08 -5.22
CA LEU A 334 6.34 -10.50 -4.29
C LEU A 334 5.08 -10.02 -5.03
N PHE A 335 5.26 -9.35 -6.16
CA PHE A 335 4.17 -8.87 -7.01
C PHE A 335 3.31 -10.04 -7.52
N LEU A 336 3.96 -11.09 -8.03
CA LEU A 336 3.28 -12.26 -8.57
C LEU A 336 2.50 -13.01 -7.47
N ARG A 337 3.12 -13.25 -6.33
CA ARG A 337 2.48 -13.94 -5.18
C ARG A 337 1.31 -13.16 -4.62
N THR A 338 1.45 -11.84 -4.43
CA THR A 338 0.37 -10.98 -3.95
C THR A 338 -0.87 -11.11 -4.84
N ASN A 339 -0.69 -10.96 -6.16
CA ASN A 339 -1.80 -11.01 -7.10
C ASN A 339 -2.37 -12.44 -7.24
N SER A 340 -1.52 -13.48 -7.38
CA SER A 340 -1.98 -14.85 -7.55
C SER A 340 -2.77 -15.35 -6.35
N THR A 341 -2.33 -15.06 -5.13
CA THR A 341 -3.04 -15.45 -3.91
C THR A 341 -4.41 -14.76 -3.82
N TYR A 342 -4.47 -13.47 -4.10
CA TYR A 342 -5.74 -12.75 -4.16
C TYR A 342 -6.71 -13.37 -5.17
N TYR A 343 -6.23 -13.67 -6.38
CA TYR A 343 -7.06 -14.29 -7.43
C TYR A 343 -7.58 -15.68 -7.04
N ARG A 344 -6.78 -16.48 -6.33
CA ARG A 344 -7.22 -17.78 -5.83
C ARG A 344 -8.36 -17.65 -4.82
N PHE A 345 -8.32 -16.66 -3.91
CA PHE A 345 -9.43 -16.36 -3.01
C PHE A 345 -10.70 -16.01 -3.81
N LEU A 346 -10.58 -15.11 -4.79
CA LEU A 346 -11.70 -14.71 -5.63
C LEU A 346 -12.27 -15.89 -6.45
N ASN A 347 -11.40 -16.77 -6.98
CA ASN A 347 -11.79 -17.96 -7.74
C ASN A 347 -12.51 -18.99 -6.86
N CYS A 348 -12.26 -19.00 -5.55
CA CYS A 348 -13.02 -19.76 -4.57
C CYS A 348 -14.35 -19.10 -4.18
N GLY A 349 -14.72 -17.98 -4.79
CA GLY A 349 -16.00 -17.29 -4.58
C GLY A 349 -16.01 -16.32 -3.39
N PHE A 350 -14.86 -16.06 -2.75
CA PHE A 350 -14.78 -15.06 -1.70
C PHE A 350 -14.77 -13.64 -2.30
N ARG A 351 -15.41 -12.70 -1.59
CA ARG A 351 -15.48 -11.29 -1.98
C ARG A 351 -14.56 -10.48 -1.08
N LEU A 352 -13.49 -9.95 -1.64
CA LEU A 352 -12.48 -9.17 -0.94
C LEU A 352 -12.20 -7.90 -1.72
N ALA A 353 -12.22 -6.75 -1.06
CA ALA A 353 -11.86 -5.49 -1.68
C ALA A 353 -10.33 -5.39 -1.89
N ALA A 354 -9.92 -4.77 -2.98
CA ALA A 354 -8.54 -4.41 -3.23
C ALA A 354 -8.22 -3.08 -2.55
N THR A 355 -7.24 -3.07 -1.65
CA THR A 355 -6.79 -1.90 -0.90
C THR A 355 -5.29 -1.67 -1.05
N GLY A 356 -4.80 -0.57 -0.50
CA GLY A 356 -3.40 -0.22 -0.45
C GLY A 356 -3.08 0.68 0.73
N GLY A 357 -1.87 0.54 1.25
CA GLY A 357 -1.39 1.30 2.38
C GLY A 357 0.14 1.33 2.45
N SER A 358 0.70 2.34 3.12
CA SER A 358 2.13 2.62 3.13
C SER A 358 2.86 2.13 4.38
N ALA A 359 2.16 1.91 5.50
CA ALA A 359 2.71 1.76 6.84
C ALA A 359 3.63 2.93 7.23
N MET A 360 3.24 4.15 6.86
CA MET A 360 3.92 5.36 7.31
C MET A 360 4.03 5.37 8.84
N GLY A 361 5.16 5.82 9.34
CA GLY A 361 5.51 5.74 10.77
C GLY A 361 6.37 4.52 11.12
N VAL A 362 6.24 3.41 10.41
CA VAL A 362 7.03 2.18 10.59
C VAL A 362 7.97 1.93 9.41
N MET A 363 7.47 2.05 8.19
CA MET A 363 8.24 1.80 6.96
C MET A 363 8.83 3.09 6.39
N ALA A 364 9.84 2.95 5.51
CA ALA A 364 10.45 4.07 4.79
C ALA A 364 9.61 4.47 3.57
N VAL A 365 8.34 4.69 3.76
CA VAL A 365 7.37 4.98 2.70
C VAL A 365 6.62 6.26 3.07
N PRO A 366 6.51 7.24 2.17
CA PRO A 366 5.70 8.43 2.41
C PRO A 366 4.23 8.06 2.61
N LEU A 367 3.52 8.85 3.41
CA LEU A 367 2.07 8.72 3.58
C LEU A 367 1.38 8.67 2.21
N GLY A 368 0.52 7.68 2.02
CA GLY A 368 -0.25 7.52 0.79
C GLY A 368 0.57 7.25 -0.48
N TYR A 369 1.81 6.78 -0.38
CA TYR A 369 2.54 6.32 -1.56
C TYR A 369 1.79 5.17 -2.25
N SER A 370 1.42 4.14 -1.50
CA SER A 370 0.40 3.17 -1.88
C SER A 370 -0.90 3.56 -1.17
N ARG A 371 -1.98 3.66 -1.92
CA ARG A 371 -3.26 4.14 -1.40
C ARG A 371 -4.45 3.42 -2.00
N THR A 372 -5.57 3.53 -1.32
CA THR A 372 -6.89 3.09 -1.77
C THR A 372 -7.69 4.29 -2.25
N TYR A 373 -8.40 4.15 -3.36
CA TYR A 373 -9.50 5.03 -3.71
C TYR A 373 -10.81 4.28 -3.54
N ALA A 374 -11.76 4.86 -2.82
CA ALA A 374 -13.09 4.31 -2.64
C ALA A 374 -14.15 5.23 -3.25
N LYS A 375 -15.08 4.65 -4.01
CA LYS A 375 -16.21 5.37 -4.60
C LYS A 375 -17.37 5.41 -3.60
N LEU A 376 -17.71 6.61 -3.14
CA LEU A 376 -18.76 6.83 -2.14
C LEU A 376 -20.10 7.19 -2.77
N ASP A 377 -21.20 6.78 -2.12
CA ASP A 377 -22.56 7.16 -2.50
C ASP A 377 -23.05 8.42 -1.76
N GLY A 378 -22.21 9.05 -0.96
CA GLY A 378 -22.56 10.18 -0.12
C GLY A 378 -21.34 11.02 0.27
N PRO A 379 -21.48 11.87 1.29
CA PRO A 379 -20.39 12.70 1.76
C PRO A 379 -19.23 11.86 2.33
N LEU A 380 -18.04 12.44 2.36
CA LEU A 380 -16.86 11.84 2.97
C LEU A 380 -17.05 11.74 4.48
N THR A 381 -17.32 10.53 4.95
CA THR A 381 -17.41 10.16 6.37
C THR A 381 -16.76 8.81 6.56
N GLU A 382 -16.32 8.48 7.79
CA GLU A 382 -15.81 7.14 8.13
C GLU A 382 -16.80 6.04 7.71
N ALA A 383 -18.08 6.18 8.09
CA ALA A 383 -19.10 5.18 7.80
C ALA A 383 -19.26 4.93 6.29
N ASN A 384 -19.34 5.99 5.47
CA ASN A 384 -19.48 5.86 4.02
C ASN A 384 -18.21 5.28 3.37
N TYR A 385 -17.02 5.64 3.89
CA TYR A 385 -15.76 5.10 3.38
C TYR A 385 -15.64 3.60 3.67
N LEU A 386 -15.87 3.18 4.91
CA LEU A 386 -15.82 1.77 5.30
C LEU A 386 -16.91 0.94 4.59
N ALA A 387 -18.12 1.49 4.41
CA ALA A 387 -19.18 0.85 3.61
C ALA A 387 -18.76 0.66 2.14
N ALA A 388 -18.03 1.59 1.55
CA ALA A 388 -17.52 1.46 0.18
C ALA A 388 -16.46 0.36 0.07
N ILE A 389 -15.57 0.21 1.08
CA ILE A 389 -14.62 -0.91 1.15
C ILE A 389 -15.39 -2.23 1.26
N HIS A 390 -16.34 -2.33 2.20
CA HIS A 390 -17.15 -3.55 2.39
C HIS A 390 -17.90 -3.95 1.11
N ALA A 391 -18.38 -2.97 0.36
CA ALA A 391 -19.04 -3.19 -0.93
C ALA A 391 -18.06 -3.49 -2.09
N GLY A 392 -16.73 -3.44 -1.87
CA GLY A 392 -15.74 -3.65 -2.92
C GLY A 392 -15.68 -2.53 -3.97
N ARG A 393 -16.11 -1.31 -3.65
CA ARG A 393 -16.08 -0.16 -4.58
C ARG A 393 -14.75 0.60 -4.50
N THR A 394 -13.66 -0.13 -4.69
CA THR A 394 -12.31 0.39 -4.50
C THR A 394 -11.37 0.04 -5.65
N PHE A 395 -10.30 0.80 -5.73
CA PHE A 395 -9.06 0.37 -6.38
C PHE A 395 -7.85 0.76 -5.54
N ALA A 396 -6.83 -0.10 -5.56
CA ALA A 396 -5.54 0.15 -4.95
C ALA A 396 -4.58 0.73 -5.98
N THR A 397 -3.69 1.65 -5.58
CA THR A 397 -2.71 2.21 -6.52
C THR A 397 -1.43 2.67 -5.82
N SER A 398 -0.29 2.51 -6.53
CA SER A 398 0.97 3.18 -6.20
C SER A 398 1.25 4.39 -7.12
N GLY A 399 0.27 4.77 -7.99
CA GLY A 399 0.43 5.94 -8.89
C GLY A 399 -0.76 6.21 -9.80
N PRO A 400 -1.06 5.34 -10.78
CA PRO A 400 -2.10 5.60 -11.78
C PRO A 400 -3.52 5.51 -11.21
N MET A 401 -4.47 6.27 -11.82
CA MET A 401 -5.90 6.20 -11.53
C MET A 401 -6.57 5.21 -12.47
N LEU A 402 -7.33 4.26 -11.90
CA LEU A 402 -7.91 3.15 -12.64
C LEU A 402 -9.37 2.92 -12.27
N ILE A 403 -10.25 3.06 -13.24
CA ILE A 403 -11.70 2.84 -13.07
C ILE A 403 -12.11 1.66 -13.94
N LEU A 404 -12.95 0.78 -13.40
CA LEU A 404 -13.54 -0.35 -14.11
C LEU A 404 -15.06 -0.28 -14.02
N THR A 405 -15.74 -0.51 -15.14
CA THR A 405 -17.18 -0.76 -15.18
C THR A 405 -17.50 -1.97 -16.05
N ALA A 406 -18.61 -2.64 -15.77
CA ALA A 406 -19.17 -3.68 -16.62
C ALA A 406 -20.69 -3.45 -16.77
N ASP A 407 -21.17 -3.30 -18.01
CA ASP A 407 -22.53 -2.84 -18.35
C ASP A 407 -22.96 -1.59 -17.54
N GLY A 408 -22.00 -0.68 -17.27
CA GLY A 408 -22.20 0.55 -16.49
C GLY A 408 -22.22 0.37 -14.97
N LEU A 409 -22.06 -0.85 -14.45
CA LEU A 409 -21.96 -1.12 -13.02
C LEU A 409 -20.50 -0.99 -12.54
N ASP A 410 -20.32 -0.43 -11.35
CA ASP A 410 -19.01 -0.23 -10.72
C ASP A 410 -18.46 -1.51 -10.06
N CYS A 411 -17.20 -1.48 -9.66
CA CYS A 411 -16.56 -2.52 -8.84
C CYS A 411 -17.42 -2.88 -7.62
N GLY A 412 -17.34 -4.13 -7.18
CA GLY A 412 -18.14 -4.71 -6.10
C GLY A 412 -19.53 -5.18 -6.54
N SER A 413 -20.03 -4.72 -7.68
CA SER A 413 -21.34 -5.13 -8.22
C SER A 413 -21.34 -6.58 -8.69
N GLU A 414 -22.56 -7.15 -8.81
CA GLU A 414 -22.79 -8.48 -9.36
C GLU A 414 -23.66 -8.42 -10.62
N ILE A 415 -23.20 -9.07 -11.69
CA ILE A 415 -23.94 -9.25 -12.94
C ILE A 415 -24.45 -10.69 -12.99
N ARG A 416 -25.75 -10.86 -13.17
CA ARG A 416 -26.35 -12.16 -13.46
C ARG A 416 -26.41 -12.36 -14.96
N TYR A 417 -25.63 -13.31 -15.45
CA TYR A 417 -25.51 -13.63 -16.87
C TYR A 417 -26.24 -14.92 -17.20
N SER A 418 -26.96 -14.91 -18.33
CA SER A 418 -27.60 -16.12 -18.85
C SER A 418 -26.97 -16.53 -20.18
N THR A 419 -26.49 -17.77 -20.24
CA THR A 419 -25.94 -18.34 -21.49
C THR A 419 -27.00 -18.48 -22.58
N ALA A 420 -28.29 -18.59 -22.20
CA ALA A 420 -29.38 -18.69 -23.15
C ALA A 420 -29.63 -17.39 -23.94
N THR A 421 -29.31 -16.22 -23.38
CA THR A 421 -29.46 -14.93 -24.08
C THR A 421 -28.23 -14.57 -24.89
N GLY A 422 -27.03 -15.05 -24.50
CA GLY A 422 -25.76 -14.87 -25.21
C GLY A 422 -25.33 -13.42 -25.42
N LYS A 423 -25.92 -12.44 -24.69
CA LYS A 423 -25.56 -11.02 -24.84
C LYS A 423 -24.25 -10.74 -24.13
N PRO A 424 -23.17 -10.35 -24.86
CA PRO A 424 -21.89 -10.04 -24.21
C PRO A 424 -21.99 -8.92 -23.21
N ILE A 425 -21.28 -9.05 -22.10
CA ILE A 425 -21.07 -7.99 -21.09
C ILE A 425 -20.07 -6.98 -21.64
N ARG A 426 -20.39 -5.71 -21.60
CA ARG A 426 -19.48 -4.63 -21.99
C ARG A 426 -18.59 -4.24 -20.81
N ILE A 427 -17.33 -4.67 -20.84
CA ILE A 427 -16.32 -4.30 -19.83
C ILE A 427 -15.57 -3.06 -20.33
N GLU A 428 -15.42 -2.05 -19.47
CA GLU A 428 -14.69 -0.83 -19.77
C GLU A 428 -13.70 -0.53 -18.65
N ALA A 429 -12.44 -0.28 -19.00
CA ALA A 429 -11.43 0.22 -18.08
C ALA A 429 -10.91 1.58 -18.56
N LYS A 430 -10.86 2.55 -17.64
CA LYS A 430 -10.31 3.88 -17.85
C LYS A 430 -9.06 4.03 -16.98
N LEU A 431 -7.93 4.28 -17.63
CA LEU A 431 -6.63 4.53 -17.00
C LEU A 431 -6.24 5.99 -17.21
N ARG A 432 -5.77 6.65 -16.14
CA ARG A 432 -5.13 7.98 -16.22
C ARG A 432 -3.82 7.95 -15.42
N SER A 433 -2.75 8.52 -15.97
CA SER A 433 -1.44 8.56 -15.33
C SER A 433 -0.58 9.71 -15.82
N ILE A 434 0.19 10.33 -14.93
CA ILE A 434 1.28 11.25 -15.29
C ILE A 434 2.64 10.57 -15.41
N GLN A 435 2.71 9.31 -15.01
CA GLN A 435 3.93 8.48 -15.12
C GLN A 435 3.78 7.47 -16.25
N PRO A 436 4.90 6.97 -16.81
CA PRO A 436 4.86 5.90 -17.81
C PRO A 436 4.19 4.65 -17.26
N ILE A 437 3.39 3.99 -18.10
CA ILE A 437 2.71 2.72 -17.80
C ILE A 437 3.17 1.68 -18.80
N ASP A 438 3.49 0.48 -18.33
CA ASP A 438 3.92 -0.63 -19.17
C ASP A 438 2.73 -1.31 -19.86
N SER A 439 1.65 -1.59 -19.12
CA SER A 439 0.46 -2.24 -19.67
C SER A 439 -0.82 -1.90 -18.92
N LEU A 440 -1.96 -1.98 -19.61
CA LEU A 440 -3.31 -2.01 -19.07
C LEU A 440 -3.95 -3.35 -19.40
N GLU A 441 -4.39 -4.07 -18.39
CA GLU A 441 -4.91 -5.42 -18.49
C GLU A 441 -6.34 -5.53 -17.97
N LEU A 442 -7.19 -6.27 -18.68
CA LEU A 442 -8.45 -6.80 -18.16
C LEU A 442 -8.23 -8.26 -17.79
N ILE A 443 -8.69 -8.63 -16.61
CA ILE A 443 -8.47 -9.94 -16.00
C ILE A 443 -9.84 -10.56 -15.69
N ALA A 444 -10.02 -11.83 -16.05
CA ALA A 444 -11.17 -12.63 -15.67
C ALA A 444 -10.71 -13.94 -15.03
N ASN A 445 -11.20 -14.23 -13.81
CA ASN A 445 -10.86 -15.46 -13.10
C ASN A 445 -9.34 -15.73 -13.04
N GLY A 446 -8.56 -14.67 -12.79
CA GLY A 446 -7.10 -14.72 -12.71
C GLY A 446 -6.35 -14.78 -14.04
N LYS A 447 -7.04 -14.79 -15.18
CA LYS A 447 -6.43 -14.81 -16.52
C LYS A 447 -6.56 -13.46 -17.20
N VAL A 448 -5.48 -12.99 -17.83
CA VAL A 448 -5.53 -11.77 -18.66
C VAL A 448 -6.33 -12.09 -19.92
N ILE A 449 -7.49 -11.45 -20.08
CA ILE A 449 -8.39 -11.60 -21.24
C ILE A 449 -8.17 -10.50 -22.29
N LYS A 450 -7.55 -9.39 -21.88
CA LYS A 450 -7.14 -8.31 -22.77
C LYS A 450 -5.91 -7.63 -22.20
N ASN A 451 -4.90 -7.42 -23.03
CA ASN A 451 -3.69 -6.67 -22.69
C ASN A 451 -3.48 -5.54 -23.71
N VAL A 452 -3.25 -4.34 -23.22
CA VAL A 452 -2.82 -3.19 -24.04
C VAL A 452 -1.41 -2.83 -23.60
N ASN A 453 -0.44 -3.09 -24.48
CA ASN A 453 0.95 -2.66 -24.28
C ASN A 453 1.02 -1.13 -24.45
N LEU A 454 1.47 -0.42 -23.42
CA LEU A 454 1.60 1.05 -23.39
C LEU A 454 3.06 1.50 -23.35
N LYS A 455 4.01 0.57 -23.20
CA LYS A 455 5.42 0.85 -22.96
C LYS A 455 6.08 1.69 -24.03
N ASP A 456 5.73 1.47 -25.30
CA ASP A 456 6.32 2.13 -26.45
C ASP A 456 5.35 3.10 -27.14
N ARG A 457 4.19 3.37 -26.51
CA ARG A 457 3.22 4.31 -27.07
C ARG A 457 3.70 5.75 -26.89
N PRO A 458 3.77 6.54 -27.99
CA PRO A 458 3.96 7.97 -27.84
C PRO A 458 2.78 8.56 -27.05
N PRO A 459 3.00 9.58 -26.24
CA PRO A 459 1.91 10.29 -25.56
C PRO A 459 0.83 10.68 -26.56
N SER A 460 -0.45 10.48 -26.19
CA SER A 460 -1.58 10.81 -27.06
C SER A 460 -1.46 12.25 -27.62
N PRO A 461 -1.69 12.47 -28.92
CA PRO A 461 -1.66 13.83 -29.49
C PRO A 461 -2.62 14.82 -28.80
N VAL A 462 -3.74 14.33 -28.29
CA VAL A 462 -4.70 15.11 -27.51
C VAL A 462 -4.10 15.59 -26.19
N LEU A 463 -3.22 14.78 -25.60
CA LEU A 463 -2.55 15.09 -24.33
C LEU A 463 -1.30 15.96 -24.49
N ARG A 464 -0.68 16.00 -25.69
CA ARG A 464 0.46 16.89 -25.97
C ARG A 464 0.10 18.38 -25.92
N LYS A 465 -1.14 18.75 -26.28
CA LYS A 465 -1.58 20.13 -26.27
C LYS A 465 -1.88 20.69 -24.88
N GLU A 466 -2.18 19.82 -23.89
CA GLU A 466 -2.62 20.23 -22.56
C GLU A 466 -1.75 19.72 -21.41
N SER A 467 -0.62 19.06 -21.68
CA SER A 467 0.33 18.54 -20.64
C SER A 467 -0.29 17.63 -19.55
N ARG A 468 -1.44 17.00 -19.79
CA ARG A 468 -2.26 16.40 -18.74
C ARG A 468 -1.97 14.93 -18.41
N GLY A 469 -0.99 14.30 -19.03
CA GLY A 469 -0.64 12.88 -18.77
C GLY A 469 -1.24 11.90 -19.78
N LEU A 470 -1.19 10.59 -19.47
CA LEU A 470 -1.75 9.50 -20.26
C LEU A 470 -3.21 9.27 -19.86
N GLU A 471 -4.11 9.21 -20.83
CA GLU A 471 -5.46 8.67 -20.67
C GLU A 471 -5.67 7.55 -21.69
N GLU A 472 -6.07 6.38 -21.22
CA GLU A 472 -6.30 5.19 -22.05
C GLU A 472 -7.62 4.53 -21.66
N PHE A 473 -8.36 4.08 -22.68
CA PHE A 473 -9.61 3.38 -22.53
C PHE A 473 -9.51 2.00 -23.19
N VAL A 474 -9.95 0.99 -22.46
CA VAL A 474 -10.09 -0.36 -22.99
C VAL A 474 -11.55 -0.77 -22.88
N VAL A 475 -12.10 -1.22 -24.00
CA VAL A 475 -13.45 -1.78 -24.06
C VAL A 475 -13.37 -3.20 -24.59
N LEU A 476 -14.07 -4.12 -23.95
CA LEU A 476 -14.15 -5.52 -24.33
C LEU A 476 -15.61 -6.01 -24.23
N ALA A 477 -16.11 -6.64 -25.30
CA ALA A 477 -17.32 -7.46 -25.24
C ALA A 477 -16.92 -8.85 -24.71
N PHE A 478 -17.40 -9.20 -23.52
CA PHE A 478 -17.00 -10.41 -22.81
C PHE A 478 -18.20 -11.36 -22.63
N GLU A 479 -17.99 -12.59 -23.05
CA GLU A 479 -18.95 -13.69 -22.90
C GLU A 479 -18.44 -14.68 -21.85
N PRO A 480 -18.93 -14.60 -20.60
CA PRO A 480 -18.48 -15.51 -19.55
C PRO A 480 -19.02 -16.91 -19.77
N ARG A 481 -18.15 -17.91 -19.66
CA ARG A 481 -18.51 -19.34 -19.77
C ARG A 481 -18.79 -19.97 -18.43
N ARG A 482 -18.37 -19.33 -17.35
CA ARG A 482 -18.58 -19.77 -15.96
C ARG A 482 -18.63 -18.56 -15.04
N SER A 483 -19.25 -18.74 -13.87
CA SER A 483 -19.26 -17.72 -12.81
C SER A 483 -17.87 -17.39 -12.35
N GLY A 484 -17.69 -16.15 -11.92
CA GLY A 484 -16.39 -15.65 -11.49
C GLY A 484 -16.39 -14.14 -11.34
N TRP A 485 -15.34 -13.50 -11.84
CA TRP A 485 -15.10 -12.08 -11.65
C TRP A 485 -14.25 -11.50 -12.78
N VAL A 486 -14.36 -10.17 -12.93
CA VAL A 486 -13.50 -9.38 -13.81
C VAL A 486 -12.89 -8.22 -13.05
N ALA A 487 -11.64 -7.88 -13.35
CA ALA A 487 -10.92 -6.74 -12.78
C ALA A 487 -10.05 -6.07 -13.84
N ALA A 488 -9.59 -4.85 -13.56
CA ALA A 488 -8.58 -4.16 -14.34
C ALA A 488 -7.30 -3.99 -13.52
N ARG A 489 -6.14 -4.04 -14.22
CA ARG A 489 -4.84 -3.81 -13.65
C ARG A 489 -3.98 -2.98 -14.59
N ALA A 490 -3.35 -1.92 -14.07
CA ALA A 490 -2.31 -1.18 -14.77
C ALA A 490 -0.96 -1.49 -14.13
N ILE A 491 0.04 -1.85 -14.94
CA ILE A 491 1.38 -2.21 -14.47
C ILE A 491 2.37 -1.15 -14.94
N PHE A 492 3.31 -0.78 -14.07
CA PHE A 492 4.43 0.06 -14.40
C PHE A 492 5.71 -0.40 -13.67
N THR A 493 6.85 -0.04 -14.23
CA THR A 493 8.15 -0.31 -13.64
C THR A 493 8.61 0.92 -12.85
N ALA A 494 8.83 0.76 -11.54
CA ALA A 494 9.34 1.80 -10.67
C ALA A 494 10.86 2.04 -10.90
N PRO A 495 11.45 3.11 -10.34
CA PRO A 495 12.88 3.41 -10.50
C PRO A 495 13.83 2.29 -10.05
N ASP A 496 13.41 1.45 -9.10
CA ASP A 496 14.16 0.27 -8.65
C ASP A 496 14.11 -0.91 -9.64
N GLY A 497 13.46 -0.73 -10.80
CA GLY A 497 13.29 -1.74 -11.83
C GLY A 497 12.22 -2.79 -11.53
N ARG A 498 11.46 -2.65 -10.43
CA ARG A 498 10.43 -3.60 -9.99
C ARG A 498 9.03 -3.14 -10.35
N LEU A 499 8.12 -4.10 -10.45
CA LEU A 499 6.74 -3.85 -10.82
C LEU A 499 5.96 -3.15 -9.69
N ARG A 500 5.13 -2.21 -10.10
CA ARG A 500 4.10 -1.54 -9.31
C ARG A 500 2.79 -1.60 -10.09
N GLN A 501 1.69 -1.31 -9.42
CA GLN A 501 0.37 -1.41 -10.05
C GLN A 501 -0.63 -0.38 -9.56
N ALA A 502 -1.69 -0.24 -10.36
CA ALA A 502 -3.04 0.02 -9.88
C ALA A 502 -3.90 -1.21 -10.17
N HIS A 503 -4.77 -1.58 -9.26
CA HIS A 503 -5.64 -2.74 -9.38
C HIS A 503 -7.02 -2.44 -8.82
N THR A 504 -8.07 -2.70 -9.59
CA THR A 504 -9.46 -2.51 -9.13
C THR A 504 -9.92 -3.68 -8.28
N SER A 505 -10.85 -3.44 -7.37
CA SER A 505 -11.71 -4.53 -6.89
C SER A 505 -12.47 -5.15 -8.06
N PRO A 506 -12.95 -6.40 -7.92
CA PRO A 506 -13.63 -7.07 -9.02
C PRO A 506 -15.09 -6.62 -9.18
N ILE A 507 -15.63 -6.87 -10.39
CA ILE A 507 -17.07 -7.00 -10.66
C ILE A 507 -17.34 -8.49 -10.75
N TYR A 508 -18.33 -8.98 -10.02
CA TYR A 508 -18.68 -10.39 -9.96
C TYR A 508 -19.67 -10.77 -11.04
N ILE A 509 -19.57 -12.00 -11.55
CA ILE A 509 -20.45 -12.50 -12.62
C ILE A 509 -20.98 -13.87 -12.19
N THR A 510 -22.30 -13.99 -12.08
CA THR A 510 -22.97 -15.26 -11.81
C THR A 510 -23.62 -15.77 -13.10
N VAL A 511 -23.12 -16.87 -13.64
CA VAL A 511 -23.59 -17.49 -14.87
C VAL A 511 -24.59 -18.58 -14.56
N ASP A 512 -25.82 -18.44 -15.11
CA ASP A 512 -26.92 -19.39 -14.97
C ASP A 512 -27.22 -19.80 -13.52
N GLY A 513 -26.98 -18.88 -12.57
CA GLY A 513 -27.20 -19.09 -11.14
C GLY A 513 -26.20 -20.03 -10.45
N LYS A 514 -25.15 -20.47 -11.15
CA LYS A 514 -24.14 -21.37 -10.59
C LYS A 514 -23.11 -20.59 -9.75
N PRO A 515 -22.52 -21.20 -8.70
CA PRO A 515 -21.56 -20.52 -7.84
C PRO A 515 -20.22 -20.27 -8.55
N THR A 516 -19.48 -19.24 -8.10
CA THR A 516 -18.05 -19.11 -8.39
C THR A 516 -17.28 -20.13 -7.56
N ALA A 517 -16.66 -21.09 -8.22
CA ALA A 517 -15.89 -22.14 -7.58
C ALA A 517 -14.78 -22.65 -8.50
N SER A 518 -13.60 -22.88 -7.96
CA SER A 518 -12.42 -23.44 -8.64
C SER A 518 -11.87 -24.58 -7.79
N LYS A 519 -11.86 -25.80 -8.34
CA LYS A 519 -11.33 -26.97 -7.67
C LYS A 519 -9.83 -26.84 -7.41
N ILE A 520 -9.06 -26.44 -8.42
CA ILE A 520 -7.60 -26.29 -8.33
C ILE A 520 -7.23 -25.27 -7.23
N ASP A 521 -7.91 -24.12 -7.19
CA ASP A 521 -7.61 -23.10 -6.20
C ASP A 521 -8.05 -23.52 -4.79
N ALA A 522 -9.20 -24.21 -4.66
CA ALA A 522 -9.65 -24.75 -3.38
C ALA A 522 -8.70 -25.84 -2.85
N GLU A 523 -8.23 -26.74 -3.69
CA GLU A 523 -7.22 -27.75 -3.32
C GLU A 523 -5.89 -27.13 -2.92
N TYR A 524 -5.46 -26.05 -3.57
CA TYR A 524 -4.31 -25.26 -3.16
C TYR A 524 -4.49 -24.71 -1.74
N MET A 525 -5.65 -24.12 -1.42
CA MET A 525 -5.94 -23.59 -0.09
C MET A 525 -6.02 -24.71 0.98
N ILE A 526 -6.49 -25.89 0.62
CA ILE A 526 -6.49 -27.06 1.50
C ILE A 526 -5.04 -27.45 1.85
N ARG A 527 -4.14 -27.55 0.86
CA ARG A 527 -2.71 -27.83 1.11
C ARG A 527 -2.06 -26.76 1.99
N TRP A 528 -2.42 -25.50 1.79
CA TRP A 528 -1.96 -24.41 2.65
C TRP A 528 -2.38 -24.61 4.11
N ILE A 529 -3.67 -24.94 4.35
CA ILE A 529 -4.17 -25.21 5.71
C ILE A 529 -3.49 -26.44 6.29
N ASP A 530 -3.30 -27.52 5.53
CA ASP A 530 -2.62 -28.73 5.98
C ASP A 530 -1.17 -28.40 6.42
N ARG A 531 -0.49 -27.49 5.74
CA ARG A 531 0.83 -27.00 6.15
C ARG A 531 0.78 -26.17 7.43
N LEU A 532 -0.21 -25.29 7.58
CA LEU A 532 -0.43 -24.53 8.83
C LEU A 532 -0.66 -25.46 10.03
N VAL A 533 -1.46 -26.52 9.87
CA VAL A 533 -1.70 -27.52 10.91
C VAL A 533 -0.39 -28.17 11.35
N GLN A 534 0.46 -28.60 10.41
CA GLN A 534 1.76 -29.21 10.72
C GLN A 534 2.67 -28.28 11.54
N VAL A 535 2.66 -26.98 11.22
CA VAL A 535 3.47 -25.99 11.95
C VAL A 535 2.84 -25.65 13.31
N ALA A 536 1.52 -25.55 13.37
CA ALA A 536 0.78 -25.23 14.59
C ALA A 536 0.82 -26.37 15.62
N ASP A 537 0.95 -27.62 15.19
CA ASP A 537 0.98 -28.79 16.09
C ASP A 537 2.35 -29.06 16.75
N LYS A 538 3.37 -28.28 16.39
CA LYS A 538 4.69 -28.39 17.05
C LYS A 538 4.58 -28.08 18.55
N PRO A 539 5.40 -28.75 19.40
CA PRO A 539 5.41 -28.51 20.85
C PRO A 539 5.63 -27.04 21.22
N GLY A 540 5.01 -26.59 22.31
CA GLY A 540 5.22 -25.24 22.86
C GLY A 540 4.48 -24.10 22.12
N ARG A 541 3.62 -24.41 21.16
CA ARG A 541 2.87 -23.39 20.40
C ARG A 541 1.63 -22.85 21.12
N TYR A 542 1.14 -23.56 22.14
CA TYR A 542 -0.04 -23.22 22.94
C TYR A 542 0.29 -23.31 24.43
N LYS A 543 -0.43 -22.55 25.24
CA LYS A 543 -0.34 -22.61 26.73
C LYS A 543 -1.24 -23.71 27.32
N SER A 544 -2.28 -24.12 26.59
CA SER A 544 -3.25 -25.12 27.05
C SER A 544 -3.83 -25.92 25.88
N ASP A 545 -4.38 -27.10 26.21
CA ASP A 545 -5.13 -27.93 25.26
C ASP A 545 -6.42 -27.22 24.78
N THR A 546 -6.99 -26.34 25.58
CA THR A 546 -8.16 -25.53 25.21
C THR A 546 -7.83 -24.59 24.06
N GLU A 547 -6.72 -23.81 24.17
CA GLU A 547 -6.24 -22.93 23.10
C GLU A 547 -5.97 -23.72 21.82
N ARG A 548 -5.27 -24.84 21.94
CA ARG A 548 -4.97 -25.74 20.81
C ARG A 548 -6.25 -26.24 20.13
N SER A 549 -7.20 -26.72 20.92
CA SER A 549 -8.46 -27.25 20.41
C SER A 549 -9.30 -26.20 19.70
N GLN A 550 -9.29 -24.96 20.19
CA GLN A 550 -9.99 -23.82 19.56
C GLN A 550 -9.38 -23.50 18.20
N VAL A 551 -8.05 -23.36 18.10
CA VAL A 551 -7.38 -23.06 16.83
C VAL A 551 -7.59 -24.19 15.83
N GLN A 552 -7.42 -25.45 16.24
CA GLN A 552 -7.63 -26.61 15.38
C GLN A 552 -9.08 -26.71 14.88
N ALA A 553 -10.07 -26.33 15.71
CA ALA A 553 -11.47 -26.31 15.28
C ALA A 553 -11.70 -25.29 14.16
N LEU A 554 -11.11 -24.09 14.27
CA LEU A 554 -11.19 -23.06 13.21
C LEU A 554 -10.50 -23.50 11.92
N TYR A 555 -9.33 -24.14 12.02
CA TYR A 555 -8.63 -24.66 10.85
C TYR A 555 -9.43 -25.77 10.16
N ARG A 556 -10.05 -26.69 10.92
CA ARG A 556 -10.96 -27.70 10.35
C ARG A 556 -12.17 -27.08 9.66
N GLN A 557 -12.78 -26.04 10.25
CA GLN A 557 -13.93 -25.34 9.63
C GLN A 557 -13.52 -24.69 8.29
N ALA A 558 -12.38 -23.98 8.27
CA ALA A 558 -11.87 -23.37 7.06
C ALA A 558 -11.54 -24.41 5.98
N ARG A 559 -10.88 -25.50 6.37
CA ARG A 559 -10.55 -26.61 5.47
C ARG A 559 -11.82 -27.24 4.85
N GLN A 560 -12.84 -27.45 5.68
CA GLN A 560 -14.13 -27.99 5.21
C GLN A 560 -14.77 -27.06 4.18
N LYS A 561 -14.70 -25.74 4.40
CA LYS A 561 -15.22 -24.76 3.45
C LYS A 561 -14.59 -24.89 2.06
N TYR A 562 -13.25 -25.05 1.99
CA TYR A 562 -12.57 -25.24 0.70
C TYR A 562 -12.89 -26.62 0.09
N GLN A 563 -13.07 -27.68 0.90
CA GLN A 563 -13.54 -28.96 0.39
C GLN A 563 -14.93 -28.86 -0.24
N ASP A 564 -15.83 -28.09 0.38
CA ASP A 564 -17.17 -27.85 -0.17
C ASP A 564 -17.09 -27.07 -1.50
N ILE A 565 -16.21 -26.07 -1.59
CA ILE A 565 -15.97 -25.32 -2.84
C ILE A 565 -15.42 -26.25 -3.94
N ALA A 566 -14.48 -27.13 -3.62
CA ALA A 566 -13.93 -28.09 -4.59
C ALA A 566 -15.03 -29.04 -5.12
N ARG A 567 -15.93 -29.52 -4.25
CA ARG A 567 -17.10 -30.33 -4.67
C ARG A 567 -18.06 -29.54 -5.55
N GLN A 568 -18.42 -28.30 -5.14
CA GLN A 568 -19.27 -27.42 -5.94
C GLN A 568 -18.69 -27.15 -7.33
N ALA A 569 -17.37 -27.00 -7.43
CA ALA A 569 -16.71 -26.80 -8.72
C ALA A 569 -16.89 -28.03 -9.62
N ALA A 570 -16.69 -29.24 -9.10
CA ALA A 570 -16.89 -30.47 -9.85
C ALA A 570 -18.36 -30.64 -10.29
N GLU A 571 -19.31 -30.41 -9.40
CA GLU A 571 -20.76 -30.54 -9.69
C GLU A 571 -21.27 -29.50 -10.68
N SER A 572 -20.81 -28.23 -10.57
CA SER A 572 -21.32 -27.12 -11.36
C SER A 572 -20.61 -26.97 -12.72
N TRP A 573 -19.33 -27.32 -12.79
CA TRP A 573 -18.47 -26.99 -13.94
C TRP A 573 -17.77 -28.21 -14.54
N GLY A 574 -17.82 -29.39 -13.91
CA GLY A 574 -17.17 -30.60 -14.37
C GLY A 574 -15.63 -30.59 -14.18
N ASP A 575 -15.14 -29.82 -13.19
CA ASP A 575 -13.70 -29.66 -12.90
C ASP A 575 -13.10 -30.94 -12.24
#